data_42d11dac2c65fcaaa2e0be1b690524f4
#
_entry.id   42d11dac2c65fcaaa2e0be1b690524f4
#
_cell.length_a   1.000
_cell.length_b   1.000
_cell.length_c   1.000
_cell.angle_alpha   90.00
_cell.angle_beta   90.00
_cell.angle_gamma   90.00
#
_symmetry.space_group_name_H-M   'P 1'
#
loop_
_entity.id
_entity.type
_entity.pdbx_description
1 polymer ?
#
loop_
_entity_poly.entity_id
_entity_poly.type
_entity_poly.pdbx_seq_one_letter_code
_entity_poly.pdbx_strand_id
1 'polypeptide(L)'
;MSIQKKILSMTIGPVVLLGLLSIFFMLTTVRSSMMEEIEEGLKGTAAATLAAYDQNTGDYMESSNGDIWKGSYNISRSESLVDRIRDNTGMDVTFFYGDRRIMTSAVDSNGDRILNSPAGDRIVEKVLQNGEEYFSSAVSLDGVMNYGYFMPVYQNDSTEIIGMVFVGTNKEDKDAVVNGMIFGIGAAVCVAMILCMGVGLKLATSISRNIKKSRNWLRC
;
A
#
# COMPACT_ATOMS: atom_id res chain seq x y z
N MET A 1 -19.80 -35.76 31.70
CA MET A 1 -19.26 -35.50 30.37
C MET A 1 -18.55 -36.76 29.87
N SER A 2 -18.87 -37.29 28.68
CA SER A 2 -18.23 -38.56 28.21
C SER A 2 -16.73 -38.30 27.96
N ILE A 3 -15.92 -39.32 28.18
CA ILE A 3 -14.46 -39.28 27.95
C ILE A 3 -14.14 -38.78 26.54
N GLN A 4 -14.95 -39.17 25.56
CA GLN A 4 -14.84 -38.67 24.18
C GLN A 4 -14.97 -37.14 24.07
N LYS A 5 -15.94 -36.51 24.74
CA LYS A 5 -16.13 -35.07 24.72
C LYS A 5 -14.96 -34.32 25.36
N LYS A 6 -14.33 -34.91 26.42
CA LYS A 6 -13.15 -34.33 27.08
C LYS A 6 -11.91 -34.36 26.20
N ILE A 7 -11.66 -35.49 25.53
CA ILE A 7 -10.53 -35.64 24.58
C ILE A 7 -10.74 -34.70 23.37
N LEU A 8 -11.96 -34.62 22.86
CA LEU A 8 -12.29 -33.79 21.71
C LEU A 8 -12.09 -32.30 22.00
N SER A 9 -12.53 -31.81 23.18
CA SER A 9 -12.31 -30.42 23.54
C SER A 9 -10.84 -30.07 23.80
N MET A 10 -10.04 -31.04 24.32
CA MET A 10 -8.59 -30.87 24.52
C MET A 10 -7.81 -30.80 23.21
N THR A 11 -8.28 -31.44 22.13
CA THR A 11 -7.60 -31.43 20.82
C THR A 11 -8.09 -30.31 19.92
N ILE A 12 -9.40 -30.03 19.88
CA ILE A 12 -9.98 -29.03 18.98
C ILE A 12 -9.77 -27.60 19.52
N GLY A 13 -9.88 -27.40 20.84
CA GLY A 13 -9.77 -26.07 21.45
C GLY A 13 -8.48 -25.33 21.09
N PRO A 14 -7.29 -25.92 21.29
CA PRO A 14 -6.01 -25.28 20.90
C PRO A 14 -5.89 -25.01 19.41
N VAL A 15 -6.37 -25.92 18.54
CA VAL A 15 -6.30 -25.75 17.07
C VAL A 15 -7.15 -24.55 16.62
N VAL A 16 -8.37 -24.44 17.15
CA VAL A 16 -9.26 -23.30 16.83
C VAL A 16 -8.67 -22.01 17.36
N LEU A 17 -8.14 -22.00 18.58
CA LEU A 17 -7.53 -20.80 19.18
C LEU A 17 -6.32 -20.33 18.36
N LEU A 18 -5.41 -21.25 18.00
CA LEU A 18 -4.25 -20.92 17.16
C LEU A 18 -4.66 -20.43 15.79
N GLY A 19 -5.68 -21.04 15.16
CA GLY A 19 -6.20 -20.58 13.87
C GLY A 19 -6.78 -19.16 13.93
N LEU A 20 -7.54 -18.85 14.97
CA LEU A 20 -8.09 -17.50 15.17
C LEU A 20 -6.98 -16.48 15.42
N LEU A 21 -5.99 -16.80 16.23
CA LEU A 21 -4.83 -15.95 16.46
C LEU A 21 -4.04 -15.73 15.17
N SER A 22 -3.82 -16.77 14.37
CA SER A 22 -3.11 -16.67 13.08
C SER A 22 -3.85 -15.76 12.12
N ILE A 23 -5.18 -15.86 12.02
CA ILE A 23 -6.00 -14.97 11.19
C ILE A 23 -5.90 -13.52 11.68
N PHE A 24 -5.98 -13.30 13.00
CA PHE A 24 -5.86 -11.96 13.57
C PHE A 24 -4.51 -11.32 13.26
N PHE A 25 -3.41 -12.03 13.48
CA PHE A 25 -2.06 -11.55 13.14
C PHE A 25 -1.91 -11.28 11.64
N MET A 26 -2.45 -12.17 10.80
CA MET A 26 -2.40 -11.98 9.36
C MET A 26 -3.10 -10.69 8.93
N LEU A 27 -4.33 -10.45 9.41
CA LEU A 27 -5.11 -9.26 9.04
C LEU A 27 -4.41 -7.95 9.44
N THR A 28 -3.74 -7.93 10.59
CA THR A 28 -3.02 -6.74 11.05
C THR A 28 -1.67 -6.57 10.35
N THR A 29 -0.85 -7.62 10.31
CA THR A 29 0.52 -7.56 9.81
C THR A 29 0.59 -7.40 8.28
N VAL A 30 -0.18 -8.18 7.53
CA VAL A 30 -0.15 -8.09 6.06
C VAL A 30 -0.58 -6.70 5.60
N ARG A 31 -1.65 -6.16 6.19
CA ARG A 31 -2.16 -4.85 5.81
C ARG A 31 -1.18 -3.72 6.14
N SER A 32 -0.56 -3.75 7.33
CA SER A 32 0.43 -2.72 7.70
C SER A 32 1.69 -2.80 6.85
N SER A 33 2.23 -4.00 6.62
CA SER A 33 3.43 -4.18 5.79
C SER A 33 3.20 -3.78 4.33
N MET A 34 2.03 -4.11 3.77
CA MET A 34 1.69 -3.69 2.40
C MET A 34 1.50 -2.17 2.28
N MET A 35 0.98 -1.53 3.33
CA MET A 35 0.84 -0.07 3.34
C MET A 35 2.21 0.62 3.39
N GLU A 36 3.13 0.12 4.21
CA GLU A 36 4.50 0.58 4.30
C GLU A 36 5.25 0.40 2.96
N GLU A 37 5.09 -0.75 2.30
CA GLU A 37 5.67 -1.02 0.97
C GLU A 37 5.13 -0.07 -0.11
N ILE A 38 3.81 0.24 -0.09
CA ILE A 38 3.21 1.21 -1.00
C ILE A 38 3.82 2.60 -0.75
N GLU A 39 3.91 3.04 0.49
CA GLU A 39 4.50 4.33 0.87
C GLU A 39 5.97 4.43 0.44
N GLU A 40 6.78 3.42 0.75
CA GLU A 40 8.20 3.37 0.36
C GLU A 40 8.38 3.37 -1.17
N GLY A 41 7.55 2.63 -1.90
CA GLY A 41 7.57 2.61 -3.36
C GLY A 41 7.25 3.97 -3.97
N LEU A 42 6.23 4.66 -3.46
CA LEU A 42 5.85 6.00 -3.88
C LEU A 42 6.94 7.03 -3.51
N LYS A 43 7.49 6.96 -2.31
CA LYS A 43 8.62 7.80 -1.85
C LYS A 43 9.86 7.61 -2.74
N GLY A 44 10.24 6.38 -3.01
CA GLY A 44 11.39 6.06 -3.88
C GLY A 44 11.20 6.62 -5.30
N THR A 45 10.00 6.52 -5.85
CA THR A 45 9.67 7.07 -7.18
C THR A 45 9.67 8.60 -7.16
N ALA A 46 9.18 9.24 -6.09
CA ALA A 46 9.22 10.69 -5.94
C ALA A 46 10.68 11.20 -5.87
N ALA A 47 11.51 10.56 -5.05
CA ALA A 47 12.93 10.87 -4.93
C ALA A 47 13.68 10.70 -6.27
N ALA A 48 13.41 9.61 -7.01
CA ALA A 48 14.00 9.38 -8.32
C ALA A 48 13.56 10.42 -9.35
N THR A 49 12.29 10.84 -9.30
CA THR A 49 11.76 11.91 -10.17
C THR A 49 12.44 13.24 -9.88
N LEU A 50 12.56 13.60 -8.60
CA LEU A 50 13.23 14.82 -8.20
C LEU A 50 14.72 14.80 -8.61
N ALA A 51 15.42 13.69 -8.39
CA ALA A 51 16.79 13.51 -8.83
C ALA A 51 16.96 13.66 -10.35
N ALA A 52 15.98 13.22 -11.14
CA ALA A 52 16.01 13.39 -12.60
C ALA A 52 15.87 14.87 -13.00
N TYR A 53 15.08 15.66 -12.30
CA TYR A 53 15.02 17.11 -12.53
C TYR A 53 16.30 17.81 -12.06
N ASP A 54 16.86 17.41 -10.91
CA ASP A 54 18.04 17.99 -10.30
C ASP A 54 19.36 17.67 -11.04
N GLN A 55 19.35 16.74 -12.01
CA GLN A 55 20.46 16.61 -12.96
C GLN A 55 20.70 17.89 -13.77
N ASN A 56 19.68 18.75 -13.88
CA ASN A 56 19.79 20.04 -14.53
C ASN A 56 20.24 21.09 -13.51
N THR A 57 21.38 21.71 -13.78
CA THR A 57 21.92 22.77 -12.89
C THR A 57 21.19 24.08 -13.06
N GLY A 58 21.08 24.85 -11.99
CA GLY A 58 20.43 26.16 -11.96
C GLY A 58 19.13 26.17 -11.16
N ASP A 59 18.55 27.34 -11.03
CA ASP A 59 17.37 27.60 -10.22
C ASP A 59 16.08 27.17 -10.94
N TYR A 60 15.04 26.92 -10.15
CA TYR A 60 13.69 26.82 -10.65
C TYR A 60 13.15 28.21 -10.91
N MET A 61 12.62 28.49 -12.10
CA MET A 61 12.13 29.80 -12.52
C MET A 61 10.86 29.69 -13.34
N GLU A 62 9.94 30.62 -13.14
CA GLU A 62 8.81 30.81 -14.03
C GLU A 62 9.16 31.82 -15.12
N SER A 63 9.01 31.44 -16.37
CA SER A 63 9.26 32.31 -17.52
C SER A 63 8.04 33.21 -17.80
N SER A 64 8.22 34.21 -18.64
CA SER A 64 7.17 35.19 -18.99
C SER A 64 5.93 34.56 -19.62
N ASN A 65 6.01 33.37 -20.20
CA ASN A 65 4.90 32.63 -20.75
C ASN A 65 4.25 31.63 -19.74
N GLY A 66 4.74 31.60 -18.49
CA GLY A 66 4.20 30.73 -17.45
C GLY A 66 4.82 29.33 -17.41
N ASP A 67 5.77 29.01 -18.30
CA ASP A 67 6.49 27.74 -18.24
C ASP A 67 7.49 27.74 -17.07
N ILE A 68 7.59 26.61 -16.41
CA ILE A 68 8.54 26.37 -15.30
C ILE A 68 9.79 25.69 -15.86
N TRP A 69 10.94 26.21 -15.48
CA TRP A 69 12.25 25.76 -15.90
C TRP A 69 13.13 25.41 -14.70
N LYS A 70 13.96 24.40 -14.85
CA LYS A 70 15.11 24.10 -13.97
C LYS A 70 16.37 24.37 -14.79
N GLY A 71 17.02 25.50 -14.55
CA GLY A 71 18.13 25.94 -15.40
C GLY A 71 17.72 26.03 -16.88
N SER A 72 18.27 25.16 -17.72
CA SER A 72 17.93 25.08 -19.15
C SER A 72 16.86 24.06 -19.50
N TYR A 73 16.34 23.29 -18.53
CA TYR A 73 15.37 22.24 -18.75
C TYR A 73 13.95 22.74 -18.51
N ASN A 74 13.05 22.61 -19.50
CA ASN A 74 11.65 23.00 -19.38
C ASN A 74 10.84 21.88 -18.71
N ILE A 75 10.48 22.08 -17.44
CA ILE A 75 9.67 21.14 -16.68
C ILE A 75 8.24 21.08 -17.21
N SER A 76 7.68 22.22 -17.63
CA SER A 76 6.32 22.29 -18.19
C SER A 76 6.16 21.49 -19.49
N ARG A 77 7.26 21.01 -20.07
CA ARG A 77 7.29 20.16 -21.28
C ARG A 77 8.05 18.85 -21.05
N SER A 78 8.02 18.35 -19.82
CA SER A 78 8.70 17.09 -19.45
C SER A 78 7.79 15.85 -19.57
N GLU A 79 6.85 15.85 -20.50
CA GLU A 79 5.89 14.75 -20.73
C GLU A 79 6.59 13.41 -20.84
N SER A 80 7.67 13.36 -21.64
CA SER A 80 8.41 12.10 -21.85
C SER A 80 9.03 11.51 -20.58
N LEU A 81 9.36 12.35 -19.59
CA LEU A 81 9.89 11.89 -18.30
C LEU A 81 8.78 11.27 -17.45
N VAL A 82 7.70 12.01 -17.24
CA VAL A 82 6.60 11.56 -16.38
C VAL A 82 5.87 10.35 -16.97
N ASP A 83 5.70 10.29 -18.30
CA ASP A 83 5.09 9.15 -18.98
C ASP A 83 5.96 7.90 -18.89
N ARG A 84 7.27 8.03 -19.09
CA ARG A 84 8.20 6.91 -18.95
C ARG A 84 8.21 6.34 -17.53
N ILE A 85 8.10 7.19 -16.53
CA ILE A 85 7.99 6.73 -15.13
C ILE A 85 6.68 5.96 -14.96
N ARG A 86 5.56 6.52 -15.42
CA ARG A 86 4.26 5.85 -15.37
C ARG A 86 4.26 4.50 -16.10
N ASP A 87 4.78 4.45 -17.32
CA ASP A 87 4.84 3.23 -18.13
C ASP A 87 5.67 2.12 -17.47
N ASN A 88 6.74 2.49 -16.77
CA ASN A 88 7.63 1.53 -16.11
C ASN A 88 7.17 1.11 -14.71
N THR A 89 6.48 1.98 -13.99
CA THR A 89 6.13 1.76 -12.57
C THR A 89 4.63 1.55 -12.32
N GLY A 90 3.78 1.97 -13.26
CA GLY A 90 2.34 2.05 -13.08
C GLY A 90 1.91 3.16 -12.10
N MET A 91 2.82 4.10 -11.78
CA MET A 91 2.57 5.20 -10.84
C MET A 91 2.46 6.52 -11.60
N ASP A 92 1.45 7.32 -11.27
CA ASP A 92 1.34 8.68 -11.80
C ASP A 92 2.31 9.60 -11.09
N VAL A 93 2.95 10.48 -11.87
CA VAL A 93 3.90 11.48 -11.37
C VAL A 93 3.42 12.87 -11.72
N THR A 94 3.53 13.78 -10.77
CA THR A 94 3.16 15.19 -10.96
C THR A 94 4.22 16.11 -10.35
N PHE A 95 4.57 17.15 -11.07
CA PHE A 95 5.35 18.29 -10.56
C PHE A 95 4.42 19.48 -10.30
N PHE A 96 4.48 20.02 -9.10
CA PHE A 96 3.80 21.27 -8.72
C PHE A 96 4.82 22.38 -8.54
N TYR A 97 4.47 23.58 -9.02
CA TYR A 97 5.17 24.80 -8.69
C TYR A 97 4.27 25.65 -7.79
N GLY A 98 4.72 25.90 -6.57
CA GLY A 98 3.78 26.22 -5.51
C GLY A 98 2.76 25.11 -5.33
N ASP A 99 1.50 25.49 -5.27
CA ASP A 99 0.35 24.56 -5.20
C ASP A 99 -0.23 24.18 -6.57
N ARG A 100 0.27 24.80 -7.67
CA ARG A 100 -0.23 24.62 -9.03
C ARG A 100 0.42 23.44 -9.73
N ARG A 101 -0.40 22.53 -10.27
CA ARG A 101 0.06 21.37 -11.05
C ARG A 101 0.57 21.82 -12.43
N ILE A 102 1.87 21.65 -12.67
CA ILE A 102 2.55 22.10 -13.88
C ILE A 102 2.69 20.99 -14.91
N MET A 103 3.10 19.80 -14.47
CA MET A 103 3.28 18.64 -15.33
C MET A 103 2.79 17.40 -14.59
N THR A 104 2.10 16.51 -15.32
CA THR A 104 1.60 15.24 -14.76
C THR A 104 1.50 14.16 -15.82
N SER A 105 1.68 12.91 -15.44
CA SER A 105 1.32 11.75 -16.26
C SER A 105 -0.17 11.39 -16.12
N ALA A 106 -0.84 11.86 -15.05
CA ALA A 106 -2.25 11.58 -14.84
C ALA A 106 -3.12 12.28 -15.89
N VAL A 107 -4.08 11.55 -16.43
CA VAL A 107 -5.05 12.01 -17.42
C VAL A 107 -6.47 11.92 -16.88
N ASP A 108 -7.34 12.78 -17.34
CA ASP A 108 -8.78 12.74 -17.06
C ASP A 108 -9.50 11.67 -17.90
N SER A 109 -10.81 11.59 -17.76
CA SER A 109 -11.67 10.67 -18.52
C SER A 109 -11.68 10.89 -20.04
N ASN A 110 -11.23 12.05 -20.52
CA ASN A 110 -11.11 12.39 -21.95
C ASN A 110 -9.71 12.06 -22.50
N GLY A 111 -8.76 11.71 -21.65
CA GLY A 111 -7.36 11.48 -22.01
C GLY A 111 -6.49 12.74 -21.96
N ASP A 112 -7.03 13.85 -21.47
CA ASP A 112 -6.28 15.10 -21.32
C ASP A 112 -5.54 15.14 -19.97
N ARG A 113 -4.31 15.71 -19.96
CA ARG A 113 -3.56 15.83 -18.71
C ARG A 113 -4.24 16.76 -17.72
N ILE A 114 -4.30 16.33 -16.46
CA ILE A 114 -4.92 17.12 -15.39
C ILE A 114 -3.95 18.23 -14.96
N LEU A 115 -3.91 19.33 -15.69
CA LEU A 115 -3.03 20.47 -15.44
C LEU A 115 -3.75 21.61 -14.71
N ASN A 116 -2.96 22.53 -14.15
CA ASN A 116 -3.42 23.80 -13.53
C ASN A 116 -4.40 23.64 -12.35
N SER A 117 -4.62 22.44 -11.83
CA SER A 117 -5.42 22.23 -10.63
C SER A 117 -4.57 22.47 -9.37
N PRO A 118 -5.12 23.12 -8.33
CA PRO A 118 -4.39 23.30 -7.09
C PRO A 118 -4.30 22.01 -6.28
N ALA A 119 -3.29 21.93 -5.43
CA ALA A 119 -3.21 20.91 -4.39
C ALA A 119 -4.23 21.23 -3.27
N GLY A 120 -4.66 20.20 -2.53
CA GLY A 120 -5.57 20.40 -1.41
C GLY A 120 -4.89 21.11 -0.23
N ASP A 121 -5.65 21.88 0.55
CA ASP A 121 -5.16 22.72 1.65
C ASP A 121 -4.25 21.99 2.64
N ARG A 122 -4.61 20.75 3.01
CA ARG A 122 -3.81 19.94 3.92
C ARG A 122 -2.44 19.55 3.36
N ILE A 123 -2.36 19.36 2.04
CA ILE A 123 -1.10 19.04 1.36
C ILE A 123 -0.23 20.29 1.32
N VAL A 124 -0.83 21.44 1.00
CA VAL A 124 -0.16 22.75 1.01
C VAL A 124 0.42 23.05 2.40
N GLU A 125 -0.37 22.89 3.47
CA GLU A 125 0.08 23.08 4.85
C GLU A 125 1.27 22.18 5.19
N LYS A 126 1.14 20.87 4.94
CA LYS A 126 2.16 19.88 5.32
C LYS A 126 3.44 20.04 4.51
N VAL A 127 3.32 20.14 3.19
CA VAL A 127 4.47 20.02 2.29
C VAL A 127 5.08 21.40 2.00
N LEU A 128 4.25 22.39 1.63
CA LEU A 128 4.78 23.69 1.21
C LEU A 128 5.08 24.63 2.38
N GLN A 129 4.27 24.59 3.45
CA GLN A 129 4.49 25.48 4.60
C GLN A 129 5.43 24.86 5.64
N ASN A 130 5.26 23.56 5.94
CA ASN A 130 6.05 22.88 6.97
C ASN A 130 7.31 22.18 6.43
N GLY A 131 7.40 21.94 5.09
CA GLY A 131 8.50 21.19 4.49
C GLY A 131 8.50 19.68 4.82
N GLU A 132 7.33 19.15 5.23
CA GLU A 132 7.19 17.74 5.58
C GLU A 132 6.94 16.90 4.33
N GLU A 133 7.57 15.74 4.23
CA GLU A 133 7.11 14.70 3.32
C GLU A 133 5.75 14.18 3.79
N TYR A 134 4.81 13.93 2.88
CA TYR A 134 3.45 13.57 3.28
C TYR A 134 2.89 12.41 2.46
N PHE A 135 2.55 11.31 3.15
CA PHE A 135 1.78 10.21 2.58
C PHE A 135 0.29 10.38 2.85
N SER A 136 -0.54 10.14 1.84
CA SER A 136 -2.00 10.14 1.94
C SER A 136 -2.60 8.89 1.31
N SER A 137 -3.49 8.23 2.03
CA SER A 137 -4.25 7.08 1.52
C SER A 137 -5.54 7.46 0.77
N ALA A 138 -5.77 8.76 0.54
CA ALA A 138 -7.00 9.27 -0.03
C ALA A 138 -6.77 10.57 -0.83
N VAL A 139 -6.06 10.45 -1.96
CA VAL A 139 -5.87 11.54 -2.93
C VAL A 139 -6.81 11.30 -4.09
N SER A 140 -7.71 12.26 -4.35
CA SER A 140 -8.60 12.19 -5.52
C SER A 140 -7.95 12.84 -6.74
N LEU A 141 -7.83 12.09 -7.83
CA LEU A 141 -7.45 12.58 -9.15
C LEU A 141 -8.60 12.29 -10.11
N ASP A 142 -9.29 13.31 -10.55
CA ASP A 142 -10.49 13.20 -11.42
C ASP A 142 -11.51 12.16 -10.94
N GLY A 143 -11.80 12.17 -9.62
CA GLY A 143 -12.72 11.21 -9.00
C GLY A 143 -12.14 9.83 -8.69
N VAL A 144 -10.95 9.51 -9.19
CA VAL A 144 -10.26 8.24 -8.87
C VAL A 144 -9.45 8.40 -7.59
N MET A 145 -9.68 7.52 -6.62
CA MET A 145 -8.95 7.53 -5.36
C MET A 145 -7.58 6.88 -5.50
N ASN A 146 -6.56 7.55 -4.97
CA ASN A 146 -5.16 7.12 -5.05
C ASN A 146 -4.50 7.11 -3.67
N TYR A 147 -3.54 6.22 -3.50
CA TYR A 147 -2.45 6.41 -2.55
C TYR A 147 -1.48 7.41 -3.15
N GLY A 148 -1.05 8.39 -2.37
CA GLY A 148 -0.18 9.45 -2.86
C GLY A 148 0.90 9.83 -1.88
N TYR A 149 2.08 10.12 -2.41
CA TYR A 149 3.22 10.63 -1.67
C TYR A 149 3.63 11.99 -2.23
N PHE A 150 3.84 12.95 -1.34
CA PHE A 150 4.23 14.31 -1.67
C PHE A 150 5.60 14.60 -1.05
N MET A 151 6.53 15.08 -1.86
CA MET A 151 7.88 15.44 -1.47
C MET A 151 8.15 16.91 -1.78
N PRO A 152 8.60 17.74 -0.83
CA PRO A 152 8.90 19.14 -1.08
C PRO A 152 10.08 19.28 -2.05
N VAL A 153 9.99 20.29 -2.92
CA VAL A 153 11.06 20.68 -3.86
C VAL A 153 11.65 21.98 -3.40
N TYR A 154 12.94 22.00 -3.17
CA TYR A 154 13.67 23.16 -2.71
C TYR A 154 14.35 23.89 -3.87
N GLN A 155 14.46 25.22 -3.76
CA GLN A 155 15.30 26.00 -4.64
C GLN A 155 16.76 25.57 -4.50
N ASN A 156 17.53 25.65 -5.59
CA ASN A 156 18.92 25.21 -5.58
C ASN A 156 19.72 25.92 -4.47
N ASP A 157 20.50 25.15 -3.68
CA ASP A 157 21.32 25.63 -2.57
C ASP A 157 20.57 26.48 -1.50
N SER A 158 19.25 26.31 -1.39
CA SER A 158 18.38 27.08 -0.49
C SER A 158 17.45 26.17 0.32
N THR A 159 16.89 26.72 1.39
CA THR A 159 15.81 26.11 2.17
C THR A 159 14.43 26.56 1.70
N GLU A 160 14.35 27.36 0.65
CA GLU A 160 13.09 27.83 0.08
C GLU A 160 12.38 26.71 -0.66
N ILE A 161 11.14 26.44 -0.29
CA ILE A 161 10.30 25.45 -0.95
C ILE A 161 9.57 26.10 -2.12
N ILE A 162 9.86 25.64 -3.34
CA ILE A 162 9.27 26.20 -4.56
C ILE A 162 8.10 25.40 -5.09
N GLY A 163 7.90 24.22 -4.58
CA GLY A 163 6.85 23.31 -5.05
C GLY A 163 6.97 21.94 -4.41
N MET A 164 6.41 20.95 -5.09
CA MET A 164 6.46 19.55 -4.63
C MET A 164 6.35 18.58 -5.80
N VAL A 165 6.91 17.40 -5.62
CA VAL A 165 6.67 16.23 -6.47
C VAL A 165 5.63 15.35 -5.79
N PHE A 166 4.61 14.97 -6.55
CA PHE A 166 3.61 13.97 -6.15
C PHE A 166 3.81 12.70 -6.96
N VAL A 167 3.69 11.57 -6.29
CA VAL A 167 3.59 10.26 -6.93
C VAL A 167 2.37 9.56 -6.37
N GLY A 168 1.56 9.00 -7.26
CA GLY A 168 0.32 8.33 -6.89
C GLY A 168 0.12 7.00 -7.59
N THR A 169 -0.65 6.12 -6.96
CA THR A 169 -1.08 4.85 -7.54
C THR A 169 -2.54 4.59 -7.22
N ASN A 170 -3.25 3.95 -8.15
CA ASN A 170 -4.68 3.64 -7.98
C ASN A 170 -4.90 2.82 -6.70
N LYS A 171 -5.77 3.34 -5.83
CA LYS A 171 -6.07 2.71 -4.53
C LYS A 171 -6.83 1.41 -4.71
N GLU A 172 -7.79 1.36 -5.62
CA GLU A 172 -8.63 0.18 -5.84
C GLU A 172 -7.80 -1.01 -6.30
N ASP A 173 -6.87 -0.79 -7.24
CA ASP A 173 -5.96 -1.82 -7.73
C ASP A 173 -5.07 -2.38 -6.62
N LYS A 174 -4.50 -1.49 -5.78
CA LYS A 174 -3.66 -1.91 -4.66
C LYS A 174 -4.45 -2.62 -3.58
N ASP A 175 -5.62 -2.11 -3.23
CA ASP A 175 -6.52 -2.74 -2.25
C ASP A 175 -6.99 -4.12 -2.74
N ALA A 176 -7.25 -4.29 -4.03
CA ALA A 176 -7.61 -5.59 -4.61
C ALA A 176 -6.50 -6.63 -4.45
N VAL A 177 -5.23 -6.25 -4.69
CA VAL A 177 -4.07 -7.12 -4.47
C VAL A 177 -3.94 -7.50 -3.00
N VAL A 178 -4.01 -6.53 -2.08
CA VAL A 178 -3.91 -6.76 -0.63
C VAL A 178 -5.03 -7.69 -0.15
N ASN A 179 -6.27 -7.44 -0.55
CA ASN A 179 -7.42 -8.25 -0.18
C ASN A 179 -7.31 -9.68 -0.77
N GLY A 180 -6.79 -9.82 -1.99
CA GLY A 180 -6.51 -11.12 -2.61
C GLY A 180 -5.50 -11.94 -1.82
N MET A 181 -4.42 -11.32 -1.36
CA MET A 181 -3.41 -11.97 -0.50
C MET A 181 -4.02 -12.41 0.84
N ILE A 182 -4.77 -11.52 1.50
CA ILE A 182 -5.45 -11.81 2.77
C ILE A 182 -6.40 -12.99 2.61
N PHE A 183 -7.22 -13.01 1.54
CA PHE A 183 -8.14 -14.10 1.27
C PHE A 183 -7.41 -15.42 1.02
N GLY A 184 -6.36 -15.41 0.19
CA GLY A 184 -5.57 -16.61 -0.13
C GLY A 184 -4.92 -17.25 1.10
N ILE A 185 -4.25 -16.44 1.93
CA ILE A 185 -3.62 -16.92 3.17
C ILE A 185 -4.69 -17.40 4.17
N GLY A 186 -5.79 -16.64 4.31
CA GLY A 186 -6.91 -17.02 5.19
C GLY A 186 -7.53 -18.36 4.80
N ALA A 187 -7.75 -18.60 3.51
CA ALA A 187 -8.25 -19.86 3.00
C ALA A 187 -7.28 -21.03 3.31
N ALA A 188 -5.98 -20.82 3.14
CA ALA A 188 -4.98 -21.83 3.47
C ALA A 188 -4.98 -22.19 4.96
N VAL A 189 -5.09 -21.22 5.86
CA VAL A 189 -5.22 -21.43 7.31
C VAL A 189 -6.49 -22.21 7.64
N CYS A 190 -7.62 -21.88 7.03
CA CYS A 190 -8.88 -22.62 7.23
C CYS A 190 -8.78 -24.08 6.78
N VAL A 191 -8.16 -24.35 5.63
CA VAL A 191 -7.94 -25.72 5.14
C VAL A 191 -7.04 -26.50 6.12
N ALA A 192 -5.94 -25.90 6.58
CA ALA A 192 -5.08 -26.50 7.56
C ALA A 192 -5.80 -26.85 8.87
N MET A 193 -6.65 -25.93 9.38
CA MET A 193 -7.48 -26.19 10.56
C MET A 193 -8.45 -27.38 10.36
N ILE A 194 -9.11 -27.46 9.21
CA ILE A 194 -10.03 -28.56 8.90
C ILE A 194 -9.30 -29.90 8.87
N LEU A 195 -8.12 -29.96 8.24
CA LEU A 195 -7.29 -31.16 8.21
C LEU A 195 -6.83 -31.58 9.62
N CYS A 196 -6.34 -30.64 10.43
CA CYS A 196 -5.94 -30.89 11.81
C CYS A 196 -7.11 -31.40 12.68
N MET A 197 -8.31 -30.81 12.52
CA MET A 197 -9.51 -31.28 13.19
C MET A 197 -9.90 -32.70 12.76
N GLY A 198 -9.81 -33.01 11.47
CA GLY A 198 -10.08 -34.35 10.94
C GLY A 198 -9.16 -35.43 11.51
N VAL A 199 -7.86 -35.13 11.60
CA VAL A 199 -6.88 -36.03 12.24
C VAL A 199 -7.19 -36.17 13.74
N GLY A 200 -7.44 -35.06 14.44
CA GLY A 200 -7.81 -35.07 15.85
C GLY A 200 -9.04 -35.90 16.16
N LEU A 201 -10.08 -35.80 15.34
CA LEU A 201 -11.30 -36.62 15.44
C LEU A 201 -11.01 -38.12 15.27
N LYS A 202 -10.22 -38.51 14.26
CA LYS A 202 -9.81 -39.92 14.06
C LYS A 202 -9.03 -40.45 15.25
N LEU A 203 -8.10 -39.69 15.78
CA LEU A 203 -7.32 -40.11 16.97
C LEU A 203 -8.21 -40.25 18.21
N ALA A 204 -9.08 -39.26 18.48
CA ALA A 204 -10.00 -39.28 19.62
C ALA A 204 -10.95 -40.50 19.57
N THR A 205 -11.48 -40.84 18.40
CA THR A 205 -12.36 -42.00 18.22
C THR A 205 -11.61 -43.32 18.37
N SER A 206 -10.38 -43.42 17.85
CA SER A 206 -9.51 -44.62 17.99
C SER A 206 -9.15 -44.89 19.43
N ILE A 207 -8.68 -43.88 20.18
CA ILE A 207 -8.32 -43.99 21.60
C ILE A 207 -9.53 -44.36 22.45
N SER A 208 -10.65 -43.72 22.24
CA SER A 208 -11.90 -44.01 22.98
C SER A 208 -12.40 -45.44 22.74
N ARG A 209 -12.24 -45.98 21.54
CA ARG A 209 -12.61 -47.37 21.19
C ARG A 209 -11.70 -48.37 21.87
N ASN A 210 -10.39 -48.11 21.92
CA ASN A 210 -9.43 -49.00 22.59
C ASN A 210 -9.64 -49.02 24.11
N ILE A 211 -9.91 -47.89 24.76
CA ILE A 211 -10.21 -47.80 26.19
C ILE A 211 -11.49 -48.56 26.53
N LYS A 212 -12.54 -48.49 25.71
CA LYS A 212 -13.77 -49.25 25.90
C LYS A 212 -13.52 -50.77 25.81
N LYS A 213 -12.68 -51.19 24.84
CA LYS A 213 -12.33 -52.61 24.65
C LYS A 213 -11.56 -53.15 25.85
N SER A 214 -10.56 -52.41 26.36
CA SER A 214 -9.78 -52.78 27.54
C SER A 214 -10.63 -52.90 28.83
N ARG A 215 -11.57 -51.95 29.02
CA ARG A 215 -12.46 -51.96 30.19
C ARG A 215 -13.45 -53.16 30.21
N ASN A 216 -13.82 -53.66 29.06
CA ASN A 216 -14.72 -54.84 28.96
C ASN A 216 -13.95 -56.12 29.33
N TRP A 217 -12.63 -56.22 29.08
CA TRP A 217 -11.78 -57.33 29.48
C TRP A 217 -11.56 -57.41 31.00
N LEU A 218 -11.60 -56.28 31.71
CA LEU A 218 -11.44 -56.25 33.18
C LEU A 218 -12.74 -56.51 33.95
N ARG A 219 -13.87 -56.73 33.27
CA ARG A 219 -15.18 -57.04 33.87
C ARG A 219 -15.63 -58.50 33.71
N CYS A 220 -14.84 -59.30 33.01
CA CYS A 220 -14.97 -60.78 32.97
C CYS A 220 -13.96 -61.38 33.92
#